data_3f0f5eb03bc78fc3fbcfa6c575a28250
#
_entry.id   3f0f5eb03bc78fc3fbcfa6c575a28250
#
_cell.length_a   1.000
_cell.length_b   1.000
_cell.length_c   1.000
_cell.angle_alpha   90.00
_cell.angle_beta   90.00
_cell.angle_gamma   90.00
#
_symmetry.space_group_name_H-M   'P 1'
#
loop_
_entity.id
_entity.type
_entity.pdbx_description
1 polymer ?
#
loop_
_entity_poly.entity_id
_entity_poly.type
_entity_poly.pdbx_seq_one_letter_code
_entity_poly.pdbx_strand_id
1 'polypeptide(L)'
;MNKGLWILRMAWRDSRSSRRQLLLFSSSIVLGIAALVAIASFGVNLQTTVDEQARTLLGADLVVNAREPLNGKSDKAIETLGGIQSREVSFSSMVYFPRSEGSRLVQVRGIGDGFPYYGQFETQPPGAGDTFRPQGGALIEESLAIQYSAKVGDPVKVGELTLP
;
A
#
# COMPACT_ATOMS: atom_id res chain seq x y z
N MET A 1 -63.35 -23.28 -28.84
CA MET A 1 -63.52 -22.60 -27.55
C MET A 1 -62.25 -22.79 -26.74
N ASN A 2 -61.40 -21.78 -26.58
CA ASN A 2 -60.02 -21.88 -26.08
C ASN A 2 -59.96 -22.15 -24.58
N LYS A 3 -59.90 -23.44 -24.20
CA LYS A 3 -59.74 -23.88 -22.79
C LYS A 3 -58.46 -23.28 -22.16
N GLY A 4 -57.41 -23.04 -22.96
CA GLY A 4 -56.17 -22.47 -22.47
C GLY A 4 -56.25 -21.01 -21.99
N LEU A 5 -57.01 -20.19 -22.67
CA LEU A 5 -57.23 -18.79 -22.30
C LEU A 5 -58.06 -18.64 -21.01
N TRP A 6 -58.98 -19.56 -20.77
CA TRP A 6 -59.80 -19.59 -19.55
C TRP A 6 -58.96 -19.97 -18.34
N ILE A 7 -58.08 -20.99 -18.47
CA ILE A 7 -57.15 -21.44 -17.41
C ILE A 7 -56.16 -20.29 -17.05
N LEU A 8 -55.61 -19.62 -18.03
CA LEU A 8 -54.71 -18.46 -17.82
C LEU A 8 -55.44 -17.31 -17.08
N ARG A 9 -56.69 -17.03 -17.43
CA ARG A 9 -57.46 -15.97 -16.83
C ARG A 9 -57.89 -16.31 -15.39
N MET A 10 -58.10 -17.61 -15.10
CA MET A 10 -58.42 -18.11 -13.78
C MET A 10 -57.17 -18.10 -12.88
N ALA A 11 -56.05 -18.54 -13.39
CA ALA A 11 -54.74 -18.48 -12.71
C ALA A 11 -54.34 -17.03 -12.38
N TRP A 12 -54.58 -16.09 -13.30
CA TRP A 12 -54.32 -14.68 -13.08
C TRP A 12 -55.20 -14.08 -11.98
N ARG A 13 -56.47 -14.55 -11.87
CA ARG A 13 -57.43 -14.07 -10.87
C ARG A 13 -57.16 -14.66 -9.49
N ASP A 14 -56.73 -15.92 -9.44
CA ASP A 14 -56.38 -16.61 -8.20
C ASP A 14 -55.04 -16.11 -7.64
N SER A 15 -54.08 -15.81 -8.52
CA SER A 15 -52.84 -15.17 -8.20
C SER A 15 -53.01 -13.80 -7.50
N ARG A 16 -54.08 -13.10 -7.74
CA ARG A 16 -54.34 -11.80 -7.10
C ARG A 16 -54.55 -11.90 -5.59
N SER A 17 -55.12 -12.99 -5.10
CA SER A 17 -55.35 -13.22 -3.67
C SER A 17 -54.04 -13.57 -2.94
N SER A 18 -53.12 -14.27 -3.60
CA SER A 18 -51.86 -14.72 -3.02
C SER A 18 -50.68 -13.82 -3.34
N ARG A 19 -50.85 -12.74 -4.07
CA ARG A 19 -49.76 -11.83 -4.50
C ARG A 19 -48.93 -11.30 -3.35
N ARG A 20 -49.60 -10.96 -2.25
CA ARG A 20 -48.92 -10.43 -1.06
C ARG A 20 -47.99 -11.48 -0.42
N GLN A 21 -48.41 -12.73 -0.35
CA GLN A 21 -47.63 -13.83 0.16
C GLN A 21 -46.47 -14.18 -0.79
N LEU A 22 -46.73 -14.22 -2.10
CA LEU A 22 -45.70 -14.46 -3.12
C LEU A 22 -44.63 -13.36 -3.13
N LEU A 23 -45.04 -12.10 -3.00
CA LEU A 23 -44.10 -10.97 -2.90
C LEU A 23 -43.23 -11.06 -1.64
N LEU A 24 -43.83 -11.38 -0.49
CA LEU A 24 -43.09 -11.55 0.76
C LEU A 24 -42.11 -12.72 0.66
N PHE A 25 -42.52 -13.84 0.08
CA PHE A 25 -41.65 -14.98 -0.13
C PHE A 25 -40.49 -14.69 -1.09
N SER A 26 -40.83 -14.07 -2.24
CA SER A 26 -39.81 -13.66 -3.23
C SER A 26 -38.84 -12.63 -2.67
N SER A 27 -39.35 -11.64 -1.92
CA SER A 27 -38.49 -10.62 -1.30
C SER A 27 -37.58 -11.22 -0.25
N SER A 28 -38.00 -12.23 0.51
CA SER A 28 -37.16 -12.93 1.47
C SER A 28 -35.96 -13.65 0.78
N ILE A 29 -36.22 -14.33 -0.35
CA ILE A 29 -35.19 -14.98 -1.15
C ILE A 29 -34.20 -13.93 -1.72
N VAL A 30 -34.76 -12.86 -2.32
CA VAL A 30 -33.89 -11.79 -2.89
C VAL A 30 -33.04 -11.13 -1.83
N LEU A 31 -33.59 -10.84 -0.63
CA LEU A 31 -32.84 -10.29 0.49
C LEU A 31 -31.75 -11.25 0.97
N GLY A 32 -32.05 -12.54 1.04
CA GLY A 32 -31.05 -13.55 1.41
C GLY A 32 -29.88 -13.61 0.44
N ILE A 33 -30.17 -13.65 -0.86
CA ILE A 33 -29.14 -13.65 -1.91
C ILE A 33 -28.37 -12.32 -1.90
N ALA A 34 -29.07 -11.19 -1.79
CA ALA A 34 -28.44 -9.88 -1.74
C ALA A 34 -27.47 -9.74 -0.56
N ALA A 35 -27.85 -10.26 0.62
CA ALA A 35 -26.97 -10.27 1.78
C ALA A 35 -25.70 -11.09 1.55
N LEU A 36 -25.83 -12.28 0.95
CA LEU A 36 -24.68 -13.12 0.63
C LEU A 36 -23.74 -12.45 -0.38
N VAL A 37 -24.31 -11.86 -1.44
CA VAL A 37 -23.53 -11.14 -2.45
C VAL A 37 -22.83 -9.92 -1.84
N ALA A 38 -23.51 -9.18 -0.97
CA ALA A 38 -22.91 -8.03 -0.30
C ALA A 38 -21.73 -8.41 0.58
N ILE A 39 -21.85 -9.48 1.37
CA ILE A 39 -20.76 -9.99 2.21
C ILE A 39 -19.58 -10.47 1.35
N ALA A 40 -19.85 -11.24 0.30
CA ALA A 40 -18.81 -11.71 -0.62
C ALA A 40 -18.09 -10.56 -1.32
N SER A 41 -18.82 -9.57 -1.83
CA SER A 41 -18.25 -8.38 -2.48
C SER A 41 -17.43 -7.54 -1.51
N PHE A 42 -17.88 -7.40 -0.27
CA PHE A 42 -17.12 -6.70 0.76
C PHE A 42 -15.80 -7.40 1.05
N GLY A 43 -15.81 -8.73 1.17
CA GLY A 43 -14.59 -9.53 1.40
C GLY A 43 -13.55 -9.34 0.28
N VAL A 44 -13.98 -9.41 -0.97
CA VAL A 44 -13.09 -9.20 -2.13
C VAL A 44 -12.53 -7.77 -2.15
N ASN A 45 -13.38 -6.76 -1.96
CA ASN A 45 -12.94 -5.37 -1.96
C ASN A 45 -11.95 -5.08 -0.82
N LEU A 46 -12.20 -5.64 0.37
CA LEU A 46 -11.28 -5.49 1.51
C LEU A 46 -9.91 -6.09 1.20
N GLN A 47 -9.87 -7.29 0.64
CA GLN A 47 -8.63 -7.96 0.29
C GLN A 47 -7.84 -7.17 -0.75
N THR A 48 -8.48 -6.68 -1.80
CA THR A 48 -7.85 -5.84 -2.83
C THR A 48 -7.26 -4.56 -2.22
N THR A 49 -8.04 -3.89 -1.35
CA THR A 49 -7.57 -2.66 -0.69
C THR A 49 -6.37 -2.92 0.22
N VAL A 50 -6.38 -4.03 0.97
CA VAL A 50 -5.24 -4.41 1.84
C VAL A 50 -3.99 -4.72 1.00
N ASP A 51 -4.13 -5.44 -0.11
CA ASP A 51 -3.02 -5.77 -0.99
C ASP A 51 -2.42 -4.50 -1.64
N GLU A 52 -3.25 -3.57 -2.10
CA GLU A 52 -2.80 -2.29 -2.66
C GLU A 52 -2.08 -1.42 -1.62
N GLN A 53 -2.62 -1.33 -0.41
CA GLN A 53 -1.99 -0.59 0.68
C GLN A 53 -0.67 -1.24 1.11
N ALA A 54 -0.61 -2.57 1.19
CA ALA A 54 0.61 -3.28 1.52
C ALA A 54 1.73 -3.01 0.49
N ARG A 55 1.43 -3.02 -0.80
CA ARG A 55 2.39 -2.69 -1.86
C ARG A 55 2.90 -1.26 -1.75
N THR A 56 2.01 -0.32 -1.48
CA THR A 56 2.39 1.09 -1.31
C THR A 56 3.27 1.30 -0.07
N LEU A 57 2.95 0.62 1.04
CA LEU A 57 3.73 0.72 2.28
C LEU A 57 5.12 0.05 2.15
N LEU A 58 5.19 -1.08 1.47
CA LEU A 58 6.46 -1.76 1.21
C LEU A 58 7.28 -1.08 0.11
N GLY A 59 6.61 -0.35 -0.79
CA GLY A 59 7.21 0.23 -1.98
C GLY A 59 7.70 -0.80 -3.01
N ALA A 60 7.38 -2.10 -2.80
CA ALA A 60 7.80 -3.22 -3.63
C ALA A 60 6.84 -4.42 -3.50
N ASP A 61 6.81 -5.31 -4.49
CA ASP A 61 6.04 -6.57 -4.42
C ASP A 61 6.66 -7.57 -3.45
N LEU A 62 7.99 -7.59 -3.33
CA LEU A 62 8.74 -8.50 -2.47
C LEU A 62 9.92 -7.77 -1.85
N VAL A 63 10.08 -7.91 -0.54
CA VAL A 63 11.23 -7.42 0.21
C VAL A 63 11.94 -8.59 0.88
N VAL A 64 13.20 -8.76 0.56
CA VAL A 64 14.06 -9.79 1.17
C VAL A 64 14.98 -9.12 2.18
N ASN A 65 14.78 -9.42 3.46
CA ASN A 65 15.60 -8.90 4.55
C ASN A 65 16.65 -9.93 4.96
N ALA A 66 17.90 -9.52 4.97
CA ALA A 66 19.01 -10.32 5.49
C ALA A 66 19.73 -9.54 6.60
N ARG A 67 20.11 -10.20 7.68
CA ARG A 67 20.88 -9.61 8.78
C ARG A 67 22.37 -9.56 8.48
N GLU A 68 22.80 -10.41 7.57
CA GLU A 68 24.19 -10.52 7.13
C GLU A 68 24.28 -10.19 5.63
N PRO A 69 25.44 -9.74 5.15
CA PRO A 69 25.63 -9.52 3.73
C PRO A 69 25.27 -10.78 2.93
N LEU A 70 24.54 -10.59 1.85
CA LEU A 70 24.16 -11.69 0.97
C LEU A 70 25.40 -12.38 0.41
N ASN A 71 25.40 -13.70 0.40
CA ASN A 71 26.45 -14.48 -0.21
C ASN A 71 26.10 -14.78 -1.69
N GLY A 72 27.10 -15.18 -2.47
CA GLY A 72 26.90 -15.39 -3.91
C GLY A 72 25.86 -16.45 -4.30
N LYS A 73 25.44 -17.33 -3.38
CA LYS A 73 24.32 -18.26 -3.60
C LYS A 73 22.99 -17.55 -3.44
N SER A 74 22.86 -16.71 -2.42
CA SER A 74 21.67 -15.91 -2.18
C SER A 74 21.46 -14.86 -3.27
N ASP A 75 22.55 -14.20 -3.71
CA ASP A 75 22.49 -13.24 -4.82
C ASP A 75 21.96 -13.90 -6.10
N LYS A 76 22.47 -15.06 -6.47
CA LYS A 76 21.99 -15.82 -7.63
C LYS A 76 20.52 -16.23 -7.50
N ALA A 77 20.09 -16.63 -6.30
CA ALA A 77 18.70 -16.99 -6.07
C ALA A 77 17.78 -15.76 -6.24
N ILE A 78 18.20 -14.58 -5.77
CA ILE A 78 17.47 -13.34 -5.94
C ILE A 78 17.42 -12.94 -7.43
N GLU A 79 18.54 -13.03 -8.14
CA GLU A 79 18.59 -12.76 -9.58
C GLU A 79 17.62 -13.64 -10.38
N THR A 80 17.42 -14.91 -9.97
CA THR A 80 16.46 -15.83 -10.64
C THR A 80 15.00 -15.44 -10.44
N LEU A 81 14.67 -14.62 -9.44
CA LEU A 81 13.31 -14.13 -9.25
C LEU A 81 12.87 -13.18 -10.37
N GLY A 82 13.82 -12.58 -11.09
CA GLY A 82 13.55 -11.65 -12.17
C GLY A 82 12.99 -10.31 -11.67
N GLY A 83 12.42 -9.53 -12.61
CA GLY A 83 11.85 -8.23 -12.28
C GLY A 83 12.90 -7.13 -12.11
N ILE A 84 12.44 -5.95 -11.73
CA ILE A 84 13.31 -4.80 -11.41
C ILE A 84 13.71 -4.92 -9.95
N GLN A 85 15.01 -4.92 -9.69
CA GLN A 85 15.55 -5.12 -8.35
C GLN A 85 16.30 -3.88 -7.89
N SER A 86 16.16 -3.53 -6.62
CA SER A 86 16.90 -2.48 -5.96
C SER A 86 17.48 -3.02 -4.66
N ARG A 87 18.64 -2.49 -4.27
CA ARG A 87 19.27 -2.83 -2.99
C ARG A 87 19.05 -1.71 -1.99
N GLU A 88 18.80 -2.12 -0.77
CA GLU A 88 18.77 -1.25 0.38
C GLU A 88 19.78 -1.71 1.41
N VAL A 89 20.47 -0.76 2.04
CA VAL A 89 21.31 -1.01 3.20
C VAL A 89 20.75 -0.20 4.37
N SER A 90 20.47 -0.88 5.48
CA SER A 90 19.92 -0.24 6.67
C SER A 90 20.85 -0.49 7.85
N PHE A 91 21.24 0.58 8.55
CA PHE A 91 22.13 0.52 9.72
C PHE A 91 21.84 1.66 10.69
N SER A 92 22.20 1.45 11.96
CA SER A 92 22.10 2.49 12.97
C SER A 92 23.38 3.30 13.01
N SER A 93 23.30 4.62 12.96
CA SER A 93 24.43 5.52 13.03
C SER A 93 24.11 6.78 13.82
N MET A 94 25.15 7.39 14.39
CA MET A 94 25.05 8.72 14.95
C MET A 94 25.01 9.74 13.80
N VAL A 95 23.97 10.53 13.79
CA VAL A 95 23.80 11.65 12.87
C VAL A 95 24.05 12.94 13.63
N TYR A 96 24.91 13.80 13.10
CA TYR A 96 25.25 15.08 13.68
C TYR A 96 24.69 16.21 12.83
N PHE A 97 24.07 17.17 13.48
CA PHE A 97 23.48 18.37 12.89
C PHE A 97 24.36 19.58 13.23
N PRO A 98 25.24 20.03 12.31
CA PRO A 98 26.23 21.07 12.61
C PRO A 98 25.61 22.39 13.06
N ARG A 99 24.42 22.71 12.54
CA ARG A 99 23.74 23.97 12.85
C ARG A 99 23.24 24.07 14.29
N SER A 100 22.76 22.97 14.84
CA SER A 100 22.25 22.90 16.23
C SER A 100 23.24 22.27 17.20
N GLU A 101 24.44 21.88 16.71
CA GLU A 101 25.46 21.17 17.47
C GLU A 101 24.93 19.90 18.16
N GLY A 102 23.83 19.33 17.60
CA GLY A 102 23.15 18.18 18.17
C GLY A 102 23.49 16.90 17.43
N SER A 103 23.44 15.78 18.16
CA SER A 103 23.64 14.45 17.58
C SER A 103 22.56 13.47 18.07
N ARG A 104 22.21 12.52 17.24
CA ARG A 104 21.25 11.47 17.57
C ARG A 104 21.57 10.16 16.89
N LEU A 105 21.34 9.06 17.60
CA LEU A 105 21.35 7.74 16.99
C LEU A 105 20.06 7.56 16.21
N VAL A 106 20.18 7.30 14.92
CA VAL A 106 19.06 7.07 14.03
C VAL A 106 19.30 5.87 13.15
N GLN A 107 18.23 5.35 12.55
CA GLN A 107 18.32 4.36 11.50
C GLN A 107 18.56 5.06 10.16
N VAL A 108 19.68 4.78 9.56
CA VAL A 108 20.02 5.27 8.22
C VAL A 108 19.66 4.21 7.20
N ARG A 109 19.01 4.62 6.12
CA ARG A 109 18.65 3.75 5.00
C ARG A 109 19.30 4.29 3.72
N GLY A 110 20.23 3.54 3.19
CA GLY A 110 20.78 3.78 1.86
C GLY A 110 19.94 3.04 0.83
N ILE A 111 19.26 3.79 -0.01
CA ILE A 111 18.25 3.27 -0.94
C ILE A 111 18.82 3.35 -2.36
N GLY A 112 18.83 2.22 -3.07
CA GLY A 112 19.23 2.15 -4.47
C GLY A 112 18.27 2.82 -5.43
N ASP A 113 18.66 2.92 -6.69
CA ASP A 113 17.86 3.53 -7.75
C ASP A 113 16.57 2.75 -8.00
N GLY A 114 15.54 3.48 -8.45
CA GLY A 114 14.25 2.91 -8.82
C GLY A 114 13.30 2.63 -7.66
N PHE A 115 13.72 2.66 -6.41
CA PHE A 115 12.83 2.54 -5.26
C PHE A 115 12.28 3.91 -4.82
N PRO A 116 10.99 4.05 -4.45
CA PRO A 116 9.97 3.01 -4.35
C PRO A 116 9.37 2.66 -5.72
N TYR A 117 9.01 1.39 -5.93
CA TYR A 117 8.32 0.96 -7.16
C TYR A 117 6.83 1.29 -7.13
N TYR A 118 6.27 1.46 -5.94
CA TYR A 118 4.89 1.87 -5.69
C TYR A 118 4.87 3.06 -4.73
N GLY A 119 3.96 4.00 -4.99
CA GLY A 119 3.86 5.21 -4.19
C GLY A 119 4.97 6.24 -4.50
N GLN A 120 5.09 7.22 -3.65
CA GLN A 120 6.09 8.30 -3.72
C GLN A 120 6.52 8.66 -2.31
N PHE A 121 7.71 9.22 -2.16
CA PHE A 121 8.11 9.81 -0.89
C PHE A 121 7.32 11.11 -0.66
N GLU A 122 6.54 11.13 0.41
CA GLU A 122 5.91 12.35 0.87
C GLU A 122 6.97 13.24 1.52
N THR A 123 7.29 14.36 0.88
CA THR A 123 8.39 15.22 1.28
C THR A 123 7.99 16.70 1.39
N GLN A 124 8.70 17.44 2.19
CA GLN A 124 8.66 18.88 2.25
C GLN A 124 10.05 19.45 1.93
N PRO A 125 10.22 20.22 0.84
CA PRO A 125 9.21 20.60 -0.16
C PRO A 125 8.71 19.41 -0.99
N PRO A 126 7.49 19.53 -1.59
CA PRO A 126 6.99 18.48 -2.49
C PRO A 126 7.96 18.23 -3.64
N GLY A 127 8.18 16.95 -4.00
CA GLY A 127 9.08 16.55 -5.08
C GLY A 127 10.56 16.43 -4.66
N ALA A 128 10.94 16.73 -3.42
CA ALA A 128 12.30 16.51 -2.93
C ALA A 128 12.68 15.01 -2.96
N GLY A 129 11.68 14.11 -2.86
CA GLY A 129 11.88 12.68 -2.97
C GLY A 129 12.46 12.21 -4.31
N ASP A 130 12.25 12.96 -5.38
CA ASP A 130 12.76 12.64 -6.72
C ASP A 130 14.14 13.27 -6.98
N THR A 131 14.46 14.37 -6.29
CA THR A 131 15.65 15.19 -6.57
C THR A 131 16.81 14.95 -5.60
N PHE A 132 16.57 14.37 -4.42
CA PHE A 132 17.63 14.22 -3.41
C PHE A 132 18.79 13.31 -3.88
N ARG A 133 18.50 12.24 -4.63
CA ARG A 133 19.53 11.31 -5.12
C ARG A 133 20.48 11.97 -6.12
N PRO A 134 20.00 12.58 -7.23
CA PRO A 134 20.88 13.27 -8.17
C PRO A 134 21.71 14.38 -7.54
N GLN A 135 21.19 15.01 -6.48
CA GLN A 135 21.87 16.07 -5.75
C GLN A 135 22.82 15.57 -4.67
N GLY A 136 22.85 14.24 -4.43
CA GLY A 136 23.66 13.67 -3.36
C GLY A 136 23.15 14.04 -1.96
N GLY A 137 21.89 14.42 -1.84
CA GLY A 137 21.26 14.81 -0.60
C GLY A 137 20.71 13.66 0.22
N ALA A 138 20.18 13.98 1.39
CA ALA A 138 19.49 13.04 2.26
C ALA A 138 18.09 13.54 2.63
N LEU A 139 17.17 12.61 2.82
CA LEU A 139 15.86 12.89 3.41
C LEU A 139 15.93 12.59 4.90
N ILE A 140 15.43 13.50 5.72
CA ILE A 140 15.31 13.31 7.16
C ILE A 140 13.85 13.31 7.58
N GLU A 141 13.53 12.57 8.63
CA GLU A 141 12.19 12.58 9.20
C GLU A 141 11.84 13.97 9.75
N GLU A 142 10.62 14.41 9.56
CA GLU A 142 10.13 15.71 9.99
C GLU A 142 10.32 15.94 11.49
N SER A 143 10.12 14.91 12.30
CA SER A 143 10.34 14.96 13.75
C SER A 143 11.79 15.34 14.12
N LEU A 144 12.77 14.83 13.36
CA LEU A 144 14.19 15.18 13.53
C LEU A 144 14.47 16.60 13.07
N ALA A 145 13.89 17.00 11.93
CA ALA A 145 14.03 18.35 11.42
C ALA A 145 13.53 19.39 12.44
N ILE A 146 12.38 19.15 13.02
CA ILE A 146 11.81 20.01 14.06
C ILE A 146 12.69 20.00 15.32
N GLN A 147 13.10 18.83 15.81
CA GLN A 147 13.89 18.68 17.04
C GLN A 147 15.22 19.44 16.96
N TYR A 148 15.89 19.41 15.81
CA TYR A 148 17.21 20.03 15.61
C TYR A 148 17.13 21.36 14.85
N SER A 149 15.92 21.87 14.59
CA SER A 149 15.68 23.09 13.81
C SER A 149 16.39 23.07 12.45
N ALA A 150 16.51 21.88 11.87
CA ALA A 150 17.16 21.68 10.58
C ALA A 150 16.24 22.18 9.45
N LYS A 151 16.84 22.82 8.47
CA LYS A 151 16.16 23.34 7.28
C LYS A 151 16.64 22.61 6.04
N VAL A 152 15.84 22.65 5.01
CA VAL A 152 16.23 22.11 3.70
C VAL A 152 17.50 22.78 3.22
N GLY A 153 18.52 21.97 2.85
CA GLY A 153 19.83 22.40 2.45
C GLY A 153 20.85 22.58 3.61
N ASP A 154 20.44 22.36 4.87
CA ASP A 154 21.38 22.30 5.97
C ASP A 154 22.20 21.01 5.89
N PRO A 155 23.52 21.06 6.08
CA PRO A 155 24.37 19.86 6.04
C PRO A 155 24.09 18.93 7.23
N VAL A 156 24.04 17.65 6.94
CA VAL A 156 23.89 16.58 7.93
C VAL A 156 25.09 15.63 7.84
N LYS A 157 25.73 15.34 8.96
CA LYS A 157 26.88 14.46 9.00
C LYS A 157 26.52 13.07 9.51
N VAL A 158 26.82 12.05 8.70
CA VAL A 158 26.59 10.63 9.01
C VAL A 158 27.94 9.93 8.98
N GLY A 159 28.51 9.64 10.15
CA GLY A 159 29.90 9.16 10.22
C GLY A 159 30.88 10.18 9.64
N GLU A 160 31.59 9.82 8.58
CA GLU A 160 32.53 10.71 7.88
C GLU A 160 31.89 11.45 6.69
N LEU A 161 30.68 11.05 6.29
CA LEU A 161 30.00 11.67 5.18
C LEU A 161 29.22 12.91 5.62
N THR A 162 29.31 13.96 4.82
CA THR A 162 28.46 15.16 4.98
C THR A 162 27.57 15.26 3.77
N LEU A 163 26.27 15.27 4.02
CA LEU A 163 25.22 15.30 3.00
C LEU A 163 24.47 16.64 3.13
N PRO A 164 24.12 17.28 2.00
CA PRO A 164 23.28 18.48 1.98
C PRO A 164 21.80 18.14 2.22
#